data_737db2117a8c4b49e07a673499148c6c
#
_entry.id   737db2117a8c4b49e07a673499148c6c
#
_cell.length_a   1.000
_cell.length_b   1.000
_cell.length_c   1.000
_cell.angle_alpha   90.00
_cell.angle_beta   90.00
_cell.angle_gamma   90.00
#
_symmetry.space_group_name_H-M   'P 1'
#
loop_
_entity.id
_entity.type
_entity.pdbx_description
1 polymer ?
#
loop_
_entity_poly.entity_id
_entity_poly.type
_entity_poly.pdbx_seq_one_letter_code
_entity_poly.pdbx_strand_id
1 'polypeptide(L)'
;ILPQLFSYYDVVILMNFFRQIPASLEESAQIDGAGVWKIFLSIAMPLSKPALATIALFNGVYQWNDFMTAKLYMTNKDLYPVQMKLYEIIVQQQAQSMNSIGNVALSTTSKGIQLATIVVTTVPIIIIYPLLQKHFVSGMMLGAVKE
;
A
#
# COMPACT_ATOMS: atom_id res chain seq x y z
N ILE A 1 -7.53 12.20 7.11
CA ILE A 1 -6.73 11.19 7.86
C ILE A 1 -7.64 10.33 8.74
N LEU A 2 -8.50 10.92 9.61
CA LEU A 2 -9.33 10.15 10.54
C LEU A 2 -10.26 9.10 9.88
N PRO A 3 -10.97 9.37 8.76
CA PRO A 3 -11.82 8.36 8.12
C PRO A 3 -11.05 7.17 7.52
N GLN A 4 -9.76 7.34 7.26
CA GLN A 4 -8.89 6.31 6.65
C GLN A 4 -8.07 5.52 7.68
N LEU A 5 -8.17 5.85 8.97
CA LEU A 5 -7.48 5.14 10.06
C LEU A 5 -8.02 3.72 10.27
N PHE A 6 -9.26 3.47 9.88
CA PHE A 6 -9.91 2.17 10.03
C PHE A 6 -10.30 1.62 8.66
N SER A 7 -9.68 0.52 8.27
CA SER A 7 -10.04 -0.26 7.10
C SER A 7 -10.64 -1.59 7.53
N TYR A 8 -11.91 -1.81 7.23
CA TYR A 8 -12.57 -3.09 7.48
C TYR A 8 -11.85 -4.26 6.78
N TYR A 9 -11.32 -4.00 5.59
CA TYR A 9 -10.56 -4.98 4.82
C TYR A 9 -9.29 -5.44 5.56
N ASP A 10 -8.55 -4.50 6.14
CA ASP A 10 -7.32 -4.81 6.91
C ASP A 10 -7.65 -5.61 8.17
N VAL A 11 -8.75 -5.28 8.83
CA VAL A 11 -9.23 -6.03 10.01
C VAL A 11 -9.58 -7.46 9.63
N VAL A 12 -10.27 -7.68 8.50
CA VAL A 12 -10.62 -9.04 8.04
C VAL A 12 -9.38 -9.86 7.71
N ILE A 13 -8.37 -9.26 7.05
CA ILE A 13 -7.10 -9.94 6.78
C ILE A 13 -6.45 -10.39 8.10
N LEU A 14 -6.32 -9.47 9.06
CA LEU A 14 -5.67 -9.75 10.34
C LEU A 14 -6.43 -10.80 11.17
N MET A 15 -7.76 -10.68 11.20
CA MET A 15 -8.63 -11.65 11.88
C MET A 15 -8.48 -13.05 11.30
N ASN A 16 -8.49 -13.19 9.98
CA ASN A 16 -8.30 -14.48 9.33
C ASN A 16 -6.92 -15.08 9.64
N PHE A 17 -5.91 -14.24 9.78
CA PHE A 17 -4.57 -14.68 10.13
C PHE A 17 -4.49 -15.15 11.58
N PHE A 18 -5.10 -14.41 12.51
CA PHE A 18 -5.17 -14.82 13.93
C PHE A 18 -5.91 -16.15 14.12
N ARG A 19 -6.97 -16.40 13.34
CA ARG A 19 -7.70 -17.67 13.38
C ARG A 19 -6.89 -18.89 12.93
N GLN A 20 -5.80 -18.67 12.19
CA GLN A 20 -4.91 -19.75 11.74
C GLN A 20 -3.84 -20.09 12.78
N ILE A 21 -3.67 -19.29 13.83
CA ILE A 21 -2.75 -19.58 14.92
C ILE A 21 -3.29 -20.80 15.69
N PRO A 22 -2.48 -21.88 15.86
CA PRO A 22 -2.91 -23.05 16.60
C PRO A 22 -3.23 -22.71 18.06
N ALA A 23 -4.41 -23.12 18.54
CA ALA A 23 -4.85 -22.90 19.92
C ALA A 23 -3.87 -23.50 20.94
N SER A 24 -3.18 -24.57 20.58
CA SER A 24 -2.17 -25.23 21.43
C SER A 24 -1.03 -24.29 21.84
N LEU A 25 -0.68 -23.29 21.02
CA LEU A 25 0.34 -22.30 21.38
C LEU A 25 -0.17 -21.34 22.46
N GLU A 26 -1.43 -20.93 22.38
CA GLU A 26 -2.05 -20.09 23.41
C GLU A 26 -2.23 -20.86 24.73
N GLU A 27 -2.74 -22.10 24.64
CA GLU A 27 -2.94 -22.97 25.81
C GLU A 27 -1.62 -23.26 26.55
N SER A 28 -0.55 -23.61 25.82
CA SER A 28 0.78 -23.82 26.41
C SER A 28 1.29 -22.56 27.11
N ALA A 29 1.16 -21.41 26.51
CA ALA A 29 1.59 -20.15 27.10
C ALA A 29 0.75 -19.77 28.34
N GLN A 30 -0.55 -20.12 28.38
CA GLN A 30 -1.39 -19.93 29.56
C GLN A 30 -0.98 -20.85 30.72
N ILE A 31 -0.62 -22.09 30.41
CA ILE A 31 -0.07 -23.02 31.41
C ILE A 31 1.23 -22.49 32.00
N ASP A 32 2.08 -21.86 31.18
CA ASP A 32 3.31 -21.18 31.62
C ASP A 32 3.06 -19.85 32.36
N GLY A 33 1.79 -19.52 32.65
CA GLY A 33 1.41 -18.30 33.38
C GLY A 33 1.51 -17.01 32.57
N ALA A 34 1.54 -17.07 31.22
CA ALA A 34 1.57 -15.90 30.40
C ALA A 34 0.17 -15.22 30.38
N GLY A 35 0.12 -13.94 30.72
CA GLY A 35 -1.09 -13.13 30.54
C GLY A 35 -1.39 -12.83 29.08
N VAL A 36 -2.64 -12.42 28.78
CA VAL A 36 -3.15 -12.14 27.43
C VAL A 36 -2.24 -11.19 26.63
N TRP A 37 -1.74 -10.14 27.25
CA TRP A 37 -0.84 -9.19 26.59
C TRP A 37 0.51 -9.81 26.23
N LYS A 38 1.04 -10.71 27.05
CA LYS A 38 2.28 -11.42 26.75
C LYS A 38 2.09 -12.38 25.58
N ILE A 39 0.98 -13.11 25.53
CA ILE A 39 0.61 -14.00 24.42
C ILE A 39 0.47 -13.18 23.14
N PHE A 40 -0.24 -12.06 23.18
CA PHE A 40 -0.41 -11.18 22.03
C PHE A 40 0.93 -10.66 21.47
N LEU A 41 1.79 -10.10 22.33
CA LEU A 41 3.05 -9.49 21.88
C LEU A 41 4.12 -10.51 21.52
N SER A 42 4.17 -11.67 22.21
CA SER A 42 5.25 -12.64 22.04
C SER A 42 4.91 -13.79 21.08
N ILE A 43 3.63 -14.05 20.83
CA ILE A 43 3.17 -15.15 19.98
C ILE A 43 2.38 -14.61 18.79
N ALA A 44 1.24 -13.95 19.02
CA ALA A 44 0.34 -13.55 17.96
C ALA A 44 0.97 -12.52 17.01
N MET A 45 1.59 -11.46 17.52
CA MET A 45 2.21 -10.41 16.71
C MET A 45 3.39 -10.91 15.84
N PRO A 46 4.35 -11.69 16.36
CA PRO A 46 5.44 -12.24 15.54
C PRO A 46 4.94 -13.18 14.45
N LEU A 47 3.98 -14.05 14.77
CA LEU A 47 3.40 -14.98 13.80
C LEU A 47 2.60 -14.24 12.71
N SER A 48 2.02 -13.08 13.03
CA SER A 48 1.22 -12.26 12.09
C SER A 48 2.06 -11.30 11.24
N LYS A 49 3.38 -11.32 11.32
CA LYS A 49 4.27 -10.48 10.47
C LYS A 49 3.92 -10.53 8.98
N PRO A 50 3.60 -11.70 8.37
CA PRO A 50 3.21 -11.74 6.96
C PRO A 50 1.92 -10.98 6.67
N ALA A 51 0.90 -11.08 7.54
CA ALA A 51 -0.35 -10.33 7.40
C ALA A 51 -0.12 -8.82 7.56
N LEU A 52 0.69 -8.43 8.53
CA LEU A 52 1.06 -7.02 8.74
C LEU A 52 1.83 -6.46 7.55
N ALA A 53 2.74 -7.23 6.95
CA ALA A 53 3.45 -6.84 5.74
C ALA A 53 2.50 -6.65 4.54
N THR A 54 1.48 -7.51 4.42
CA THR A 54 0.42 -7.40 3.41
C THR A 54 -0.38 -6.12 3.58
N ILE A 55 -0.84 -5.84 4.79
CA ILE A 55 -1.59 -4.64 5.13
C ILE A 55 -0.75 -3.39 4.87
N ALA A 56 0.51 -3.40 5.29
CA ALA A 56 1.44 -2.29 5.05
C ALA A 56 1.66 -2.05 3.54
N LEU A 57 1.76 -3.11 2.73
CA LEU A 57 1.88 -3.00 1.28
C LEU A 57 0.63 -2.34 0.68
N PHE A 58 -0.56 -2.86 0.97
CA PHE A 58 -1.80 -2.34 0.40
C PHE A 58 -2.04 -0.89 0.79
N ASN A 59 -1.86 -0.55 2.06
CA ASN A 59 -1.98 0.83 2.52
C ASN A 59 -0.89 1.73 1.94
N GLY A 60 0.35 1.25 1.83
CA GLY A 60 1.45 2.00 1.22
C GLY A 60 1.20 2.31 -0.24
N VAL A 61 0.76 1.32 -1.03
CA VAL A 61 0.40 1.51 -2.45
C VAL A 61 -0.82 2.42 -2.59
N TYR A 62 -1.83 2.26 -1.73
CA TYR A 62 -2.99 3.13 -1.73
C TYR A 62 -2.60 4.59 -1.48
N GLN A 63 -1.83 4.86 -0.44
CA GLN A 63 -1.36 6.21 -0.10
C GLN A 63 -0.42 6.79 -1.17
N TRP A 64 0.42 5.96 -1.78
CA TRP A 64 1.27 6.39 -2.90
C TRP A 64 0.46 6.87 -4.10
N ASN A 65 -0.67 6.22 -4.39
CA ASN A 65 -1.50 6.55 -5.54
C ASN A 65 -2.58 7.61 -5.23
N ASP A 66 -2.72 8.03 -3.97
CA ASP A 66 -3.76 8.98 -3.58
C ASP A 66 -3.40 10.42 -3.98
N PHE A 67 -3.96 10.86 -5.08
CA PHE A 67 -3.95 12.27 -5.49
C PHE A 67 -5.29 12.97 -5.21
N MET A 68 -6.38 12.20 -5.09
CA MET A 68 -7.72 12.76 -4.97
C MET A 68 -7.92 13.49 -3.63
N THR A 69 -7.43 12.91 -2.54
CA THR A 69 -7.48 13.55 -1.22
C THR A 69 -6.70 14.86 -1.22
N ALA A 70 -5.53 14.88 -1.84
CA ALA A 70 -4.75 16.11 -1.98
C ALA A 70 -5.49 17.16 -2.81
N LYS A 71 -6.11 16.76 -3.93
CA LYS A 71 -6.88 17.63 -4.80
C LYS A 71 -8.09 18.28 -4.09
N LEU A 72 -8.77 17.53 -3.22
CA LEU A 72 -9.98 17.99 -2.54
C LEU A 72 -9.69 18.82 -1.29
N TYR A 73 -8.64 18.52 -0.55
CA TYR A 73 -8.42 19.05 0.79
C TYR A 73 -7.17 19.92 0.95
N MET A 74 -6.22 19.86 0.02
CA MET A 74 -5.00 20.65 0.10
C MET A 74 -5.10 21.94 -0.69
N THR A 75 -4.93 23.08 -0.03
CA THR A 75 -4.91 24.40 -0.65
C THR A 75 -3.48 24.86 -0.99
N ASN A 76 -2.49 24.39 -0.20
CA ASN A 76 -1.10 24.75 -0.41
C ASN A 76 -0.42 23.80 -1.39
N LYS A 77 -0.02 24.31 -2.56
CA LYS A 77 0.63 23.54 -3.63
C LYS A 77 2.02 23.01 -3.27
N ASP A 78 2.70 23.64 -2.33
CA ASP A 78 4.04 23.20 -1.90
C ASP A 78 3.99 21.87 -1.16
N LEU A 79 2.84 21.55 -0.53
CA LEU A 79 2.60 20.32 0.20
C LEU A 79 2.00 19.19 -0.67
N TYR A 80 1.82 19.41 -1.96
CA TYR A 80 1.23 18.41 -2.84
C TYR A 80 2.10 17.14 -2.92
N PRO A 81 1.51 15.95 -2.73
CA PRO A 81 2.20 14.70 -2.98
C PRO A 81 2.59 14.57 -4.46
N VAL A 82 3.58 13.73 -4.73
CA VAL A 82 4.13 13.52 -6.09
C VAL A 82 3.03 13.21 -7.09
N GLN A 83 2.07 12.36 -6.75
CA GLN A 83 0.94 11.98 -7.63
C GLN A 83 0.07 13.18 -8.00
N MET A 84 -0.18 14.11 -7.08
CA MET A 84 -0.93 15.31 -7.37
C MET A 84 -0.16 16.27 -8.30
N LYS A 85 1.15 16.43 -8.11
CA LYS A 85 2.00 17.22 -8.99
C LYS A 85 2.05 16.64 -10.42
N LEU A 86 2.16 15.31 -10.53
CA LEU A 86 2.13 14.62 -11.82
C LEU A 86 0.77 14.76 -12.52
N TYR A 87 -0.32 14.68 -11.76
CA TYR A 87 -1.67 14.95 -12.29
C TYR A 87 -1.78 16.37 -12.85
N GLU A 88 -1.30 17.40 -12.12
CA GLU A 88 -1.30 18.78 -12.63
C GLU A 88 -0.51 18.92 -13.94
N ILE A 89 0.67 18.30 -14.03
CA ILE A 89 1.49 18.30 -15.25
C ILE A 89 0.71 17.71 -16.44
N ILE A 90 0.05 16.57 -16.24
CA ILE A 90 -0.73 15.92 -17.30
C ILE A 90 -1.89 16.80 -17.74
N VAL A 91 -2.64 17.38 -16.81
CA VAL A 91 -3.78 18.26 -17.12
C VAL A 91 -3.34 19.52 -17.84
N GLN A 92 -2.24 20.14 -17.42
CA GLN A 92 -1.68 21.32 -18.12
C GLN A 92 -1.25 20.98 -19.54
N GLN A 93 -0.62 19.84 -19.76
CA GLN A 93 -0.21 19.38 -21.10
C GLN A 93 -1.41 19.12 -22.01
N GLN A 94 -2.48 18.51 -21.47
CA GLN A 94 -3.71 18.30 -22.24
C GLN A 94 -4.37 19.62 -22.64
N ALA A 95 -4.44 20.59 -21.74
CA ALA A 95 -4.99 21.91 -22.03
C ALA A 95 -4.16 22.66 -23.12
N GLN A 96 -2.83 22.56 -23.05
CA GLN A 96 -1.96 23.17 -24.09
C GLN A 96 -2.10 22.48 -25.44
N SER A 97 -2.24 21.14 -25.47
CA SER A 97 -2.41 20.41 -26.73
C SER A 97 -3.76 20.71 -27.42
N MET A 98 -4.80 20.96 -26.64
CA MET A 98 -6.12 21.37 -27.16
C MET A 98 -6.09 22.78 -27.81
N ASN A 99 -5.30 23.68 -27.25
CA ASN A 99 -5.18 25.05 -27.79
C ASN A 99 -4.20 25.15 -28.97
N SER A 100 -3.41 24.11 -29.25
CA SER A 100 -2.37 24.09 -30.29
C SER A 100 -2.79 23.22 -31.48
N ILE A 101 -3.96 23.46 -32.06
CA ILE A 101 -4.42 22.77 -33.25
C ILE A 101 -3.46 23.14 -34.42
N GLY A 102 -2.51 22.24 -34.71
CA GLY A 102 -1.60 22.37 -35.85
C GLY A 102 -0.10 22.12 -35.56
N ASN A 103 0.36 22.01 -34.31
CA ASN A 103 1.78 21.83 -33.99
C ASN A 103 2.14 20.39 -33.59
N VAL A 104 2.64 19.59 -34.51
CA VAL A 104 3.08 18.20 -34.29
C VAL A 104 4.18 18.10 -33.23
N ALA A 105 5.08 19.08 -33.12
CA ALA A 105 6.15 19.10 -32.12
C ALA A 105 5.64 19.14 -30.66
N LEU A 106 4.56 19.90 -30.41
CA LEU A 106 3.97 19.99 -29.06
C LEU A 106 3.27 18.69 -28.65
N SER A 107 2.66 17.97 -29.60
CA SER A 107 2.02 16.67 -29.31
C SER A 107 3.04 15.59 -28.94
N THR A 108 4.22 15.59 -29.53
CA THR A 108 5.31 14.65 -29.25
C THR A 108 5.88 14.90 -27.85
N THR A 109 6.09 16.15 -27.46
CA THR A 109 6.55 16.54 -26.12
C THR A 109 5.54 16.13 -25.04
N SER A 110 4.24 16.31 -25.30
CA SER A 110 3.17 15.91 -24.37
C SER A 110 3.19 14.39 -24.09
N LYS A 111 3.35 13.56 -25.12
CA LYS A 111 3.48 12.10 -24.97
C LYS A 111 4.74 11.73 -24.18
N GLY A 112 5.87 12.39 -24.41
CA GLY A 112 7.10 12.15 -23.65
C GLY A 112 6.91 12.40 -22.15
N ILE A 113 6.24 13.49 -21.78
CA ILE A 113 5.94 13.81 -20.38
C ILE A 113 4.99 12.78 -19.76
N GLN A 114 3.97 12.32 -20.48
CA GLN A 114 3.06 11.27 -20.00
C GLN A 114 3.80 9.97 -19.73
N LEU A 115 4.68 9.53 -20.63
CA LEU A 115 5.50 8.32 -20.44
C LEU A 115 6.45 8.46 -19.26
N ALA A 116 7.14 9.60 -19.12
CA ALA A 116 8.00 9.88 -17.96
C ALA A 116 7.21 9.82 -16.63
N THR A 117 5.99 10.35 -16.63
CA THR A 117 5.09 10.30 -15.47
C THR A 117 4.77 8.84 -15.07
N ILE A 118 4.43 8.00 -16.06
CA ILE A 118 4.16 6.57 -15.82
C ILE A 118 5.39 5.90 -15.18
N VAL A 119 6.58 6.15 -15.69
CA VAL A 119 7.81 5.58 -15.14
C VAL A 119 8.02 6.03 -13.70
N VAL A 120 7.93 7.33 -13.41
CA VAL A 120 8.12 7.87 -12.05
C VAL A 120 7.11 7.31 -11.06
N THR A 121 5.86 7.11 -11.47
CA THR A 121 4.81 6.55 -10.60
C THR A 121 4.97 5.05 -10.35
N THR A 122 5.48 4.31 -11.33
CA THR A 122 5.53 2.85 -11.30
C THR A 122 6.81 2.32 -10.65
N VAL A 123 7.96 2.97 -10.85
CA VAL A 123 9.26 2.51 -10.36
C VAL A 123 9.29 2.27 -8.84
N PRO A 124 8.79 3.17 -7.96
CA PRO A 124 8.80 2.92 -6.53
C PRO A 124 8.01 1.67 -6.13
N ILE A 125 6.88 1.41 -6.79
CA ILE A 125 6.05 0.23 -6.52
C ILE A 125 6.80 -1.05 -6.92
N ILE A 126 7.45 -1.05 -8.10
CA ILE A 126 8.24 -2.19 -8.58
C ILE A 126 9.40 -2.51 -7.62
N ILE A 127 10.04 -1.50 -7.05
CA ILE A 127 11.15 -1.69 -6.10
C ILE A 127 10.65 -2.25 -4.76
N ILE A 128 9.52 -1.77 -4.27
CA ILE A 128 8.97 -2.16 -2.97
C ILE A 128 8.37 -3.58 -3.02
N TYR A 129 7.76 -3.97 -4.14
CA TYR A 129 7.06 -5.24 -4.28
C TYR A 129 7.94 -6.47 -3.96
N PRO A 130 9.15 -6.66 -4.51
CA PRO A 130 10.01 -7.81 -4.19
C PRO A 130 10.45 -7.85 -2.73
N LEU A 131 10.64 -6.69 -2.09
CA LEU A 131 11.02 -6.62 -0.68
C LEU A 131 9.93 -7.20 0.24
N LEU A 132 8.67 -7.02 -0.15
CA LEU A 132 7.53 -7.52 0.60
C LEU A 132 7.11 -8.93 0.19
N GLN A 133 7.37 -9.33 -1.05
CA GLN A 133 7.05 -10.66 -1.59
C GLN A 133 7.67 -11.79 -0.75
N LYS A 134 8.89 -11.61 -0.24
CA LYS A 134 9.56 -12.61 0.62
C LYS A 134 8.76 -12.91 1.91
N HIS A 135 7.99 -11.95 2.41
CA HIS A 135 7.15 -12.14 3.61
C HIS A 135 5.83 -12.84 3.29
N PHE A 136 5.32 -12.68 2.05
CA PHE A 136 4.13 -13.37 1.57
C PHE A 136 4.34 -14.87 1.42
N VAL A 137 5.43 -15.27 0.77
CA VAL A 137 5.73 -16.69 0.49
C VAL A 137 5.89 -17.47 1.79
N SER A 138 6.55 -16.88 2.79
CA SER A 138 6.73 -17.52 4.09
C SER A 138 5.42 -17.74 4.86
N GLY A 139 4.43 -16.83 4.70
CA GLY A 139 3.14 -16.93 5.39
C GLY A 139 2.19 -17.96 4.78
N MET A 140 2.21 -18.14 3.45
CA MET A 140 1.33 -19.12 2.79
C MET A 140 1.78 -20.57 3.01
N MET A 141 3.07 -20.82 3.24
CA MET A 141 3.57 -22.18 3.47
C MET A 141 3.15 -22.75 4.82
N LEU A 142 2.90 -21.90 5.83
CA LEU A 142 2.41 -22.36 7.14
C LEU A 142 0.94 -22.82 7.10
N GLY A 143 0.16 -22.35 6.12
CA GLY A 143 -1.24 -22.77 5.93
C GLY A 143 -1.43 -23.98 5.03
N ALA A 144 -0.41 -24.37 4.26
CA ALA A 144 -0.48 -25.46 3.28
C ALA A 144 -0.06 -26.85 3.84
N VAL A 145 0.50 -26.88 5.04
CA VAL A 145 0.86 -28.15 5.72
C VAL A 145 -0.27 -28.51 6.69
N LYS A 146 -1.42 -28.85 6.14
CA LYS A 146 -2.50 -29.55 6.82
C LYS A 146 -2.92 -30.72 5.94
N GLU A 147 -2.14 -31.79 5.98
CA GLU A 147 -2.60 -33.16 5.81
C GLU A 147 -2.02 -34.00 6.93
#